data_8162b4c958847ab2f3e95a8aeb74f828
#
_entry.id   8162b4c958847ab2f3e95a8aeb74f828
#
_cell.length_a   1.000
_cell.length_b   1.000
_cell.length_c   1.000
_cell.angle_alpha   90.00
_cell.angle_beta   90.00
_cell.angle_gamma   90.00
#
_symmetry.space_group_name_H-M   'P 1'
#
loop_
_entity.id
_entity.type
_entity.pdbx_description
1 polymer ?
#
loop_
_entity_poly.entity_id
_entity_poly.type
_entity_poly.pdbx_seq_one_letter_code
_entity_poly.pdbx_strand_id
1 'polypeptide(L)'
;QVLPRTQSPSVTRAVTVTVTAVESKMKSLAEFGLSGVVSYETMRAVDKNADAWISPRERMEAAGTQLSNAVRSIRPNSVLFLCGSGNNGGDGYVAARHLAEETEVTVVSLGAKTPEAASAFNALQASPVSIFEVRTADDFPPFEADVIVDCLLGTGVKSALRPLYAEAVRLLNAADARVIACDVPTPGARSDIVCAFHLAKSDGAEVYRIGIPLAAEVFCGEGDLLSVQAKDSASHKGAGGSVLVIGGGPYQGAPFLAAEAAFRAGADIVRAASPVDGFMPDVILERLSGDKITAEHKARLIELAESADVVVAG
;
A
#
# COMPACT_ATOMS: atom_id res chain seq x y z
N GLN A 1 -24.14 42.87 13.07
CA GLN A 1 -24.12 41.81 14.09
C GLN A 1 -23.92 40.47 13.35
N VAL A 2 -22.72 39.90 13.46
CA VAL A 2 -22.39 38.58 12.92
C VAL A 2 -22.81 37.57 13.97
N LEU A 3 -23.77 36.72 13.62
CA LEU A 3 -24.17 35.61 14.47
C LEU A 3 -23.02 34.57 14.55
N PRO A 4 -22.71 34.00 15.71
CA PRO A 4 -21.69 32.96 15.84
C PRO A 4 -22.16 31.68 15.14
N ARG A 5 -21.30 31.10 14.32
CA ARG A 5 -21.49 29.76 13.74
C ARG A 5 -21.58 28.75 14.88
N THR A 6 -22.77 28.21 15.09
CA THR A 6 -22.95 27.03 15.94
C THR A 6 -22.21 25.87 15.30
N GLN A 7 -21.20 25.34 15.99
CA GLN A 7 -20.58 24.07 15.65
C GLN A 7 -21.67 22.99 15.72
N SER A 8 -21.95 22.36 14.58
CA SER A 8 -22.82 21.19 14.57
C SER A 8 -22.13 20.02 15.29
N PRO A 9 -22.83 19.29 16.15
CA PRO A 9 -22.23 18.18 16.86
C PRO A 9 -21.97 17.01 15.90
N SER A 10 -20.69 16.76 15.71
CA SER A 10 -20.09 15.45 15.38
C SER A 10 -20.78 14.55 14.34
N VAL A 11 -20.69 14.95 13.07
CA VAL A 11 -20.77 14.00 11.95
C VAL A 11 -19.77 12.84 12.16
N THR A 12 -18.62 13.12 12.75
CA THR A 12 -17.59 12.12 13.09
C THR A 12 -18.08 10.99 14.00
N ARG A 13 -18.93 11.28 14.99
CA ARG A 13 -19.43 10.25 15.92
C ARG A 13 -20.48 9.34 15.28
N ALA A 14 -21.32 9.87 14.41
CA ALA A 14 -22.30 9.09 13.66
C ALA A 14 -21.62 8.19 12.62
N VAL A 15 -20.57 8.68 11.95
CA VAL A 15 -19.77 7.91 10.98
C VAL A 15 -19.02 6.79 11.67
N THR A 16 -18.39 7.04 12.81
CA THR A 16 -17.66 6.01 13.59
C THR A 16 -18.57 4.86 14.02
N VAL A 17 -19.78 5.16 14.53
CA VAL A 17 -20.73 4.13 14.94
C VAL A 17 -21.23 3.31 13.75
N THR A 18 -21.46 3.96 12.60
CA THR A 18 -21.90 3.28 11.37
C THR A 18 -20.79 2.40 10.80
N VAL A 19 -19.55 2.86 10.80
CA VAL A 19 -18.37 2.10 10.34
C VAL A 19 -18.19 0.84 11.19
N THR A 20 -18.18 0.94 12.51
CA THR A 20 -18.03 -0.20 13.41
C THR A 20 -19.14 -1.25 13.23
N ALA A 21 -20.38 -0.82 13.00
CA ALA A 21 -21.50 -1.73 12.74
C ALA A 21 -21.42 -2.44 11.39
N VAL A 22 -20.80 -1.82 10.40
CA VAL A 22 -20.58 -2.39 9.06
C VAL A 22 -19.35 -3.32 9.07
N GLU A 23 -18.28 -2.95 9.74
CA GLU A 23 -17.04 -3.75 9.83
C GLU A 23 -17.28 -5.18 10.30
N SER A 24 -18.25 -5.42 11.21
CA SER A 24 -18.58 -6.76 11.69
C SER A 24 -19.10 -7.73 10.60
N LYS A 25 -19.46 -7.22 9.43
CA LYS A 25 -19.96 -7.97 8.28
C LYS A 25 -19.05 -7.89 7.05
N MET A 26 -17.96 -7.13 7.13
CA MET A 26 -17.02 -6.94 6.05
C MET A 26 -15.95 -8.01 6.07
N LYS A 27 -15.50 -8.39 4.89
CA LYS A 27 -14.35 -9.28 4.71
C LYS A 27 -13.11 -8.46 4.41
N SER A 28 -11.97 -8.89 4.94
CA SER A 28 -10.68 -8.27 4.62
C SER A 28 -10.27 -8.56 3.16
N LEU A 29 -9.33 -7.79 2.63
CA LEU A 29 -8.76 -8.05 1.30
C LEU A 29 -8.14 -9.45 1.21
N ALA A 30 -7.57 -9.96 2.32
CA ALA A 30 -7.04 -11.31 2.39
C ALA A 30 -8.11 -12.39 2.22
N GLU A 31 -9.36 -12.13 2.61
CA GLU A 31 -10.49 -13.07 2.45
C GLU A 31 -11.11 -13.02 1.04
N PHE A 32 -10.89 -11.92 0.30
CA PHE A 32 -11.29 -11.80 -1.11
C PHE A 32 -10.19 -12.27 -2.06
N GLY A 33 -8.93 -12.26 -1.63
CA GLY A 33 -7.78 -12.67 -2.44
C GLY A 33 -7.74 -14.19 -2.63
N LEU A 34 -7.37 -14.62 -3.82
CA LEU A 34 -7.18 -16.06 -4.12
C LEU A 34 -5.95 -16.65 -3.42
N SER A 35 -4.96 -15.83 -3.04
CA SER A 35 -3.71 -16.26 -2.41
C SER A 35 -3.52 -15.79 -0.98
N GLY A 36 -4.37 -14.90 -0.47
CA GLY A 36 -4.16 -14.24 0.82
C GLY A 36 -2.98 -13.25 0.84
N VAL A 37 -2.34 -13.03 -0.31
CA VAL A 37 -1.20 -12.10 -0.49
C VAL A 37 -1.66 -10.89 -1.28
N VAL A 38 -1.27 -9.70 -0.83
CA VAL A 38 -1.59 -8.42 -1.51
C VAL A 38 -0.36 -7.83 -2.19
N SER A 39 -0.59 -7.03 -3.24
CA SER A 39 0.48 -6.28 -3.87
C SER A 39 1.01 -5.14 -2.98
N TYR A 40 2.24 -4.69 -3.25
CA TYR A 40 2.81 -3.54 -2.54
C TYR A 40 2.02 -2.25 -2.80
N GLU A 41 1.45 -2.08 -3.99
CA GLU A 41 0.58 -0.96 -4.34
C GLU A 41 -0.70 -0.98 -3.50
N THR A 42 -1.34 -2.14 -3.38
CA THR A 42 -2.53 -2.32 -2.54
C THR A 42 -2.22 -1.99 -1.09
N MET A 43 -1.11 -2.53 -0.54
CA MET A 43 -0.74 -2.24 0.85
C MET A 43 -0.45 -0.75 1.08
N ARG A 44 0.22 -0.08 0.14
CA ARG A 44 0.44 1.38 0.21
C ARG A 44 -0.86 2.18 0.20
N ALA A 45 -1.85 1.75 -0.56
CA ALA A 45 -3.17 2.37 -0.55
C ALA A 45 -3.85 2.19 0.82
N VAL A 46 -3.83 0.98 1.37
CA VAL A 46 -4.36 0.68 2.71
C VAL A 46 -3.65 1.50 3.79
N ASP A 47 -2.32 1.58 3.77
CA ASP A 47 -1.55 2.38 4.72
C ASP A 47 -1.94 3.86 4.66
N LYS A 48 -2.11 4.41 3.46
CA LYS A 48 -2.53 5.80 3.29
C LYS A 48 -3.98 6.02 3.73
N ASN A 49 -4.87 5.08 3.44
CA ASN A 49 -6.26 5.13 3.91
C ASN A 49 -6.32 5.08 5.44
N ALA A 50 -5.44 4.29 6.07
CA ALA A 50 -5.38 4.15 7.53
C ALA A 50 -5.04 5.46 8.27
N ASP A 51 -4.43 6.46 7.60
CA ASP A 51 -4.13 7.77 8.20
C ASP A 51 -5.37 8.47 8.78
N ALA A 52 -6.58 8.10 8.32
CA ALA A 52 -7.85 8.62 8.85
C ALA A 52 -8.17 8.10 10.28
N TRP A 53 -7.56 7.00 10.72
CA TRP A 53 -7.88 6.34 12.00
C TRP A 53 -6.68 6.17 12.93
N ILE A 54 -5.49 5.92 12.37
CA ILE A 54 -4.27 5.64 13.12
C ILE A 54 -3.08 6.36 12.48
N SER A 55 -2.36 7.14 13.25
CA SER A 55 -1.22 7.90 12.74
C SER A 55 -0.06 7.00 12.29
N PRO A 56 0.80 7.44 11.35
CA PRO A 56 2.00 6.70 10.96
C PRO A 56 2.92 6.34 12.13
N ARG A 57 3.01 7.22 13.14
CA ARG A 57 3.79 6.97 14.36
C ARG A 57 3.21 5.84 15.21
N GLU A 58 1.90 5.82 15.38
CA GLU A 58 1.23 4.75 16.15
C GLU A 58 1.34 3.41 15.42
N ARG A 59 1.23 3.39 14.08
CA ARG A 59 1.46 2.17 13.29
C ARG A 59 2.88 1.66 13.45
N MET A 60 3.90 2.54 13.39
CA MET A 60 5.30 2.18 13.60
C MET A 60 5.54 1.61 15.01
N GLU A 61 4.97 2.22 16.04
CA GLU A 61 5.08 1.71 17.40
C GLU A 61 4.43 0.32 17.53
N ALA A 62 3.26 0.13 16.92
CA ALA A 62 2.59 -1.17 16.88
C ALA A 62 3.39 -2.22 16.08
N ALA A 63 3.95 -1.85 14.93
CA ALA A 63 4.78 -2.73 14.10
C ALA A 63 6.04 -3.19 14.85
N GLY A 64 6.78 -2.25 15.45
CA GLY A 64 7.96 -2.57 16.24
C GLY A 64 7.64 -3.41 17.49
N THR A 65 6.48 -3.17 18.11
CA THR A 65 5.99 -4.02 19.22
C THR A 65 5.76 -5.45 18.74
N GLN A 66 5.10 -5.65 17.61
CA GLN A 66 4.87 -6.99 17.06
C GLN A 66 6.18 -7.67 16.64
N LEU A 67 7.09 -6.91 16.03
CA LEU A 67 8.41 -7.42 15.66
C LEU A 67 9.21 -7.86 16.90
N SER A 68 9.19 -7.08 17.99
CA SER A 68 9.83 -7.47 19.24
C SER A 68 9.20 -8.73 19.83
N ASN A 69 7.88 -8.92 19.73
CA ASN A 69 7.20 -10.14 20.17
C ASN A 69 7.62 -11.37 19.34
N ALA A 70 7.78 -11.21 18.04
CA ALA A 70 8.28 -12.29 17.19
C ALA A 70 9.72 -12.69 17.58
N VAL A 71 10.60 -11.73 17.86
CA VAL A 71 11.96 -11.98 18.35
C VAL A 71 11.92 -12.68 19.70
N ARG A 72 11.10 -12.21 20.68
CA ARG A 72 10.93 -12.83 22.00
C ARG A 72 10.51 -14.29 21.92
N SER A 73 9.70 -14.66 20.94
CA SER A 73 9.24 -16.05 20.79
C SER A 73 10.38 -17.04 20.58
N ILE A 74 11.50 -16.58 20.03
CA ILE A 74 12.71 -17.36 19.77
C ILE A 74 13.60 -17.46 21.03
N ARG A 75 13.48 -16.52 21.98
CA ARG A 75 14.29 -16.40 23.22
C ARG A 75 15.81 -16.31 22.93
N PRO A 76 16.25 -15.38 22.09
CA PRO A 76 17.68 -15.22 21.80
C PRO A 76 18.41 -14.58 22.99
N ASN A 77 19.73 -14.88 23.13
CA ASN A 77 20.59 -14.15 24.07
C ASN A 77 21.10 -12.84 23.46
N SER A 78 21.25 -12.82 22.13
CA SER A 78 21.73 -11.64 21.41
C SER A 78 20.95 -11.41 20.11
N VAL A 79 20.69 -10.13 19.79
CA VAL A 79 19.93 -9.72 18.60
C VAL A 79 20.65 -8.57 17.90
N LEU A 80 20.82 -8.69 16.58
CA LEU A 80 21.36 -7.63 15.74
C LEU A 80 20.28 -7.13 14.79
N PHE A 81 19.91 -5.85 14.89
CA PHE A 81 18.99 -5.19 14.01
C PHE A 81 19.73 -4.47 12.88
N LEU A 82 19.39 -4.77 11.63
CA LEU A 82 19.89 -4.05 10.45
C LEU A 82 18.84 -3.05 10.01
N CYS A 83 18.99 -1.79 10.39
CA CYS A 83 17.98 -0.75 10.19
C CYS A 83 18.33 0.14 8.99
N GLY A 84 17.48 0.10 7.96
CA GLY A 84 17.56 1.01 6.82
C GLY A 84 17.09 2.43 7.17
N SER A 85 17.21 3.35 6.21
CA SER A 85 16.94 4.78 6.46
C SER A 85 15.45 5.17 6.37
N GLY A 86 14.54 4.24 6.04
CA GLY A 86 13.09 4.48 5.91
C GLY A 86 12.29 3.94 7.10
N ASN A 87 10.97 3.84 6.93
CA ASN A 87 10.06 3.39 8.00
C ASN A 87 10.32 1.96 8.46
N ASN A 88 10.74 1.06 7.56
CA ASN A 88 11.13 -0.30 7.96
C ASN A 88 12.28 -0.31 8.97
N GLY A 89 13.26 0.60 8.81
CA GLY A 89 14.30 0.83 9.82
C GLY A 89 13.73 1.41 11.11
N GLY A 90 12.71 2.27 11.00
CA GLY A 90 11.98 2.81 12.14
C GLY A 90 11.30 1.72 12.99
N ASP A 91 10.65 0.75 12.35
CA ASP A 91 10.05 -0.41 13.02
C ASP A 91 11.13 -1.21 13.77
N GLY A 92 12.33 -1.36 13.17
CA GLY A 92 13.49 -1.98 13.78
C GLY A 92 14.00 -1.21 15.02
N TYR A 93 14.05 0.12 14.96
CA TYR A 93 14.44 0.95 16.13
C TYR A 93 13.46 0.81 17.29
N VAL A 94 12.16 0.78 17.00
CA VAL A 94 11.13 0.55 18.02
C VAL A 94 11.29 -0.85 18.62
N ALA A 95 11.45 -1.90 17.80
CA ALA A 95 11.62 -3.27 18.28
C ALA A 95 12.89 -3.44 19.14
N ALA A 96 14.01 -2.85 18.70
CA ALA A 96 15.26 -2.85 19.45
C ALA A 96 15.11 -2.21 20.82
N ARG A 97 14.41 -1.06 20.91
CA ARG A 97 14.10 -0.38 22.17
C ARG A 97 13.25 -1.24 23.11
N HIS A 98 12.29 -1.98 22.58
CA HIS A 98 11.42 -2.87 23.38
C HIS A 98 12.14 -4.11 23.92
N LEU A 99 13.27 -4.48 23.34
CA LEU A 99 14.07 -5.64 23.76
C LEU A 99 15.29 -5.26 24.61
N ALA A 100 15.62 -3.99 24.70
CA ALA A 100 16.87 -3.46 25.24
C ALA A 100 17.21 -3.91 26.68
N GLU A 101 16.20 -4.20 27.50
CA GLU A 101 16.39 -4.64 28.90
C GLU A 101 16.28 -6.17 29.07
N GLU A 102 15.94 -6.89 27.99
CA GLU A 102 15.63 -8.33 28.04
C GLU A 102 16.72 -9.19 27.43
N THR A 103 17.47 -8.64 26.47
CA THR A 103 18.52 -9.35 25.75
C THR A 103 19.60 -8.39 25.29
N GLU A 104 20.76 -8.89 24.89
CA GLU A 104 21.81 -8.08 24.29
C GLU A 104 21.37 -7.60 22.90
N VAL A 105 21.26 -6.27 22.72
CA VAL A 105 20.79 -5.67 21.47
C VAL A 105 21.86 -4.83 20.83
N THR A 106 22.18 -5.16 19.58
CA THR A 106 23.02 -4.35 18.68
C THR A 106 22.18 -3.82 17.53
N VAL A 107 22.34 -2.55 17.20
CA VAL A 107 21.67 -1.88 16.08
C VAL A 107 22.69 -1.35 15.10
N VAL A 108 22.60 -1.78 13.86
CA VAL A 108 23.33 -1.22 12.71
C VAL A 108 22.37 -0.27 11.99
N SER A 109 22.66 1.03 12.05
CA SER A 109 21.83 2.09 11.47
C SER A 109 22.45 2.61 10.17
N LEU A 110 21.69 2.53 9.06
CA LEU A 110 22.00 3.19 7.79
C LEU A 110 21.35 4.59 7.68
N GLY A 111 20.96 5.15 8.83
CA GLY A 111 20.32 6.46 8.97
C GLY A 111 18.82 6.37 9.29
N ALA A 112 18.19 7.55 9.50
CA ALA A 112 16.76 7.70 9.77
C ALA A 112 16.26 8.96 9.05
N LYS A 113 15.65 8.79 7.88
CA LYS A 113 15.30 9.90 6.97
C LYS A 113 13.84 10.32 7.03
N THR A 114 12.93 9.41 7.40
CA THR A 114 11.53 9.76 7.60
C THR A 114 11.33 10.35 9.00
N PRO A 115 10.35 11.24 9.20
CA PRO A 115 10.07 11.83 10.52
C PRO A 115 9.83 10.77 11.60
N GLU A 116 9.11 9.70 11.25
CA GLU A 116 8.79 8.60 12.16
C GLU A 116 10.04 7.81 12.53
N ALA A 117 10.88 7.43 11.54
CA ALA A 117 12.13 6.71 11.79
C ALA A 117 13.12 7.56 12.60
N ALA A 118 13.20 8.87 12.33
CA ALA A 118 14.05 9.77 13.12
C ALA A 118 13.56 9.88 14.56
N SER A 119 12.24 9.96 14.78
CA SER A 119 11.65 9.96 16.13
C SER A 119 11.94 8.65 16.87
N ALA A 120 11.81 7.50 16.20
CA ALA A 120 12.10 6.18 16.77
C ALA A 120 13.59 6.02 17.08
N PHE A 121 14.48 6.48 16.20
CA PHE A 121 15.93 6.47 16.43
C PHE A 121 16.35 7.32 17.63
N ASN A 122 15.80 8.54 17.74
CA ASN A 122 16.06 9.41 18.91
C ASN A 122 15.60 8.77 20.22
N ALA A 123 14.44 8.10 20.22
CA ALA A 123 13.95 7.38 21.39
C ALA A 123 14.84 6.18 21.76
N LEU A 124 15.39 5.48 20.77
CA LEU A 124 16.30 4.34 20.95
C LEU A 124 17.60 4.77 21.64
N GLN A 125 18.15 5.94 21.32
CA GLN A 125 19.41 6.43 21.89
C GLN A 125 19.41 6.54 23.43
N ALA A 126 18.23 6.59 24.04
CA ALA A 126 18.07 6.60 25.49
C ALA A 126 18.05 5.18 26.12
N SER A 127 18.11 4.12 25.31
CA SER A 127 18.04 2.73 25.74
C SER A 127 19.43 2.10 25.84
N PRO A 128 19.62 1.04 26.65
CA PRO A 128 20.89 0.37 26.83
C PRO A 128 21.20 -0.60 25.65
N VAL A 129 21.37 -0.03 24.44
CA VAL A 129 21.68 -0.77 23.22
C VAL A 129 23.00 -0.30 22.59
N SER A 130 23.70 -1.20 21.93
CA SER A 130 24.89 -0.85 21.13
C SER A 130 24.47 -0.37 19.76
N ILE A 131 24.80 0.89 19.38
CA ILE A 131 24.41 1.48 18.09
C ILE A 131 25.65 1.76 17.25
N PHE A 132 25.65 1.22 16.01
CA PHE A 132 26.66 1.48 14.99
C PHE A 132 26.00 2.27 13.85
N GLU A 133 26.35 3.54 13.72
CA GLU A 133 25.95 4.36 12.57
C GLU A 133 26.90 4.10 11.41
N VAL A 134 26.43 3.40 10.37
CA VAL A 134 27.25 2.96 9.23
C VAL A 134 27.10 3.93 8.08
N ARG A 135 28.23 4.48 7.59
CA ARG A 135 28.32 5.40 6.46
C ARG A 135 29.12 4.83 5.31
N THR A 136 30.06 3.92 5.62
CA THR A 136 30.90 3.21 4.66
C THR A 136 30.89 1.71 4.95
N ALA A 137 31.40 0.89 4.05
CA ALA A 137 31.45 -0.55 4.23
C ALA A 137 32.35 -0.98 5.41
N ASP A 138 33.35 -0.17 5.74
CA ASP A 138 34.30 -0.45 6.83
C ASP A 138 33.70 -0.17 8.22
N ASP A 139 32.57 0.51 8.30
CA ASP A 139 31.91 0.83 9.57
C ASP A 139 31.04 -0.33 10.10
N PHE A 140 30.80 -1.39 9.33
CA PHE A 140 30.00 -2.51 9.79
C PHE A 140 30.71 -3.28 10.91
N PRO A 141 30.02 -3.52 12.05
CA PRO A 141 30.51 -4.42 13.07
C PRO A 141 30.43 -5.88 12.57
N PRO A 142 31.04 -6.84 13.29
CA PRO A 142 30.77 -8.25 13.08
C PRO A 142 29.27 -8.57 13.23
N PHE A 143 28.75 -9.46 12.38
CA PHE A 143 27.35 -9.91 12.45
C PHE A 143 27.27 -11.19 13.30
N GLU A 144 27.58 -11.04 14.58
CA GLU A 144 27.60 -12.11 15.56
C GLU A 144 26.44 -11.95 16.52
N ALA A 145 25.36 -12.69 16.29
CA ALA A 145 24.15 -12.69 17.12
C ALA A 145 23.37 -13.99 16.91
N ASP A 146 22.56 -14.40 17.90
CA ASP A 146 21.65 -15.54 17.76
C ASP A 146 20.57 -15.27 16.69
N VAL A 147 20.11 -14.01 16.63
CA VAL A 147 19.08 -13.54 15.69
C VAL A 147 19.54 -12.26 15.01
N ILE A 148 19.41 -12.20 13.68
CA ILE A 148 19.53 -10.97 12.90
C ILE A 148 18.15 -10.58 12.39
N VAL A 149 17.75 -9.31 12.59
CA VAL A 149 16.49 -8.76 12.11
C VAL A 149 16.76 -7.85 10.92
N ASP A 150 16.27 -8.24 9.74
CA ASP A 150 16.37 -7.47 8.51
C ASP A 150 15.26 -6.41 8.48
N CYS A 151 15.61 -5.19 8.86
CA CYS A 151 14.80 -3.98 8.75
C CYS A 151 15.40 -2.99 7.73
N LEU A 152 16.17 -3.48 6.74
CA LEU A 152 16.85 -2.61 5.77
C LEU A 152 15.89 -1.93 4.81
N LEU A 153 15.02 -2.71 4.16
CA LEU A 153 14.12 -2.22 3.12
C LEU A 153 12.76 -2.92 3.22
N GLY A 154 11.69 -2.13 3.12
CA GLY A 154 10.33 -2.62 3.02
C GLY A 154 9.80 -2.57 1.58
N THR A 155 8.49 -2.44 1.42
CA THR A 155 7.76 -2.45 0.13
C THR A 155 8.09 -1.31 -0.84
N GLY A 156 8.89 -0.31 -0.41
CA GLY A 156 9.24 0.88 -1.20
C GLY A 156 10.37 0.72 -2.23
N VAL A 157 10.95 -0.48 -2.36
CA VAL A 157 12.13 -0.71 -3.24
C VAL A 157 11.71 -0.80 -4.70
N LYS A 158 12.28 0.08 -5.55
CA LYS A 158 12.01 0.11 -7.00
C LYS A 158 13.25 -0.08 -7.87
N SER A 159 14.43 -0.18 -7.28
CA SER A 159 15.72 -0.23 -8.01
C SER A 159 16.69 -1.22 -7.38
N ALA A 160 17.81 -1.47 -8.05
CA ALA A 160 18.92 -2.24 -7.50
C ALA A 160 19.39 -1.68 -6.15
N LEU A 161 19.87 -2.55 -5.28
CA LEU A 161 20.39 -2.15 -3.97
C LEU A 161 21.55 -1.16 -4.11
N ARG A 162 21.54 -0.11 -3.31
CA ARG A 162 22.68 0.79 -3.17
C ARG A 162 23.85 0.00 -2.53
N PRO A 163 25.11 0.35 -2.84
CA PRO A 163 26.28 -0.43 -2.40
C PRO A 163 26.28 -0.80 -0.91
N LEU A 164 25.96 0.15 -0.05
CA LEU A 164 25.93 -0.07 1.40
C LEU A 164 24.86 -1.09 1.83
N TYR A 165 23.70 -1.08 1.18
CA TYR A 165 22.65 -2.07 1.44
C TYR A 165 23.00 -3.44 0.88
N ALA A 166 23.67 -3.50 -0.28
CA ALA A 166 24.16 -4.74 -0.85
C ALA A 166 25.21 -5.38 0.06
N GLU A 167 26.11 -4.59 0.66
CA GLU A 167 27.10 -5.08 1.62
C GLU A 167 26.43 -5.60 2.90
N ALA A 168 25.44 -4.87 3.45
CA ALA A 168 24.68 -5.36 4.61
C ALA A 168 24.00 -6.70 4.33
N VAL A 169 23.39 -6.88 3.15
CA VAL A 169 22.79 -8.15 2.72
C VAL A 169 23.84 -9.25 2.56
N ARG A 170 25.00 -8.93 2.01
CA ARG A 170 26.09 -9.89 1.89
C ARG A 170 26.56 -10.39 3.26
N LEU A 171 26.74 -9.50 4.22
CA LEU A 171 27.14 -9.82 5.60
C LEU A 171 26.05 -10.64 6.30
N LEU A 172 24.78 -10.24 6.18
CA LEU A 172 23.63 -10.97 6.71
C LEU A 172 23.59 -12.43 6.19
N ASN A 173 23.77 -12.60 4.88
CA ASN A 173 23.73 -13.92 4.25
C ASN A 173 24.90 -14.83 4.68
N ALA A 174 26.04 -14.23 5.06
CA ALA A 174 27.22 -14.95 5.53
C ALA A 174 27.19 -15.27 7.03
N ALA A 175 26.33 -14.61 7.80
CA ALA A 175 26.26 -14.81 9.25
C ALA A 175 25.64 -16.16 9.63
N ASP A 176 26.14 -16.76 10.72
CA ASP A 176 25.53 -17.95 11.34
C ASP A 176 24.50 -17.51 12.40
N ALA A 177 23.35 -17.07 11.95
CA ALA A 177 22.29 -16.54 12.78
C ALA A 177 20.92 -16.90 12.19
N ARG A 178 19.88 -16.96 13.02
CA ARG A 178 18.51 -17.01 12.52
C ARG A 178 18.07 -15.64 12.02
N VAL A 179 17.43 -15.55 10.86
CA VAL A 179 17.05 -14.28 10.24
C VAL A 179 15.54 -14.07 10.26
N ILE A 180 15.12 -12.94 10.82
CA ILE A 180 13.74 -12.46 10.76
C ILE A 180 13.69 -11.26 9.80
N ALA A 181 12.83 -11.32 8.79
CA ALA A 181 12.56 -10.17 7.93
C ALA A 181 11.40 -9.34 8.47
N CYS A 182 11.61 -8.04 8.58
CA CYS A 182 10.62 -7.05 8.96
C CYS A 182 9.79 -6.66 7.74
N ASP A 183 8.51 -6.95 7.76
CA ASP A 183 7.49 -6.72 6.75
C ASP A 183 7.69 -7.54 5.46
N VAL A 184 8.82 -7.40 4.81
CA VAL A 184 9.26 -8.18 3.64
C VAL A 184 10.77 -8.38 3.69
N PRO A 185 11.31 -9.48 3.16
CA PRO A 185 12.75 -9.63 3.04
C PRO A 185 13.36 -8.57 2.12
N THR A 186 14.48 -7.99 2.53
CA THR A 186 15.26 -7.13 1.62
C THR A 186 15.69 -7.93 0.39
N PRO A 187 15.61 -7.38 -0.84
CA PRO A 187 15.99 -8.10 -2.04
C PRO A 187 17.38 -8.75 -1.94
N GLY A 188 17.42 -10.08 -2.11
CA GLY A 188 18.64 -10.88 -1.99
C GLY A 188 19.03 -11.30 -0.57
N ALA A 189 18.35 -10.81 0.47
CA ALA A 189 18.53 -11.30 1.83
C ALA A 189 17.81 -12.63 2.03
N ARG A 190 18.48 -13.57 2.74
CA ARG A 190 17.80 -14.76 3.26
C ARG A 190 16.91 -14.39 4.44
N SER A 191 15.86 -15.16 4.66
CA SER A 191 15.03 -15.05 5.87
C SER A 191 14.49 -16.42 6.28
N ASP A 192 14.45 -16.68 7.56
CA ASP A 192 13.86 -17.90 8.14
C ASP A 192 12.41 -17.65 8.55
N ILE A 193 12.09 -16.40 8.92
CA ILE A 193 10.75 -15.94 9.30
C ILE A 193 10.52 -14.58 8.63
N VAL A 194 9.30 -14.38 8.11
CA VAL A 194 8.86 -13.07 7.60
C VAL A 194 7.72 -12.58 8.49
N CYS A 195 7.95 -11.48 9.21
CA CYS A 195 6.95 -10.78 10.01
C CYS A 195 6.24 -9.74 9.15
N ALA A 196 5.14 -10.10 8.50
CA ALA A 196 4.36 -9.17 7.69
C ALA A 196 3.37 -8.40 8.55
N PHE A 197 3.32 -7.08 8.37
CA PHE A 197 2.39 -6.23 9.09
C PHE A 197 1.07 -6.06 8.34
N HIS A 198 -0.03 -6.24 9.05
CA HIS A 198 -1.41 -6.10 8.66
C HIS A 198 -1.88 -7.14 7.62
N LEU A 199 -1.25 -7.21 6.44
CA LEU A 199 -1.54 -8.17 5.37
C LEU A 199 -0.25 -8.83 4.86
N ALA A 200 -0.33 -10.08 4.41
CA ALA A 200 0.80 -10.77 3.80
C ALA A 200 1.15 -10.14 2.44
N LYS A 201 2.45 -9.93 2.17
CA LYS A 201 3.00 -9.45 0.90
C LYS A 201 3.84 -10.52 0.18
N SER A 202 4.02 -11.68 0.84
CA SER A 202 4.70 -12.87 0.29
C SER A 202 4.09 -14.13 0.88
N ASP A 203 4.22 -15.23 0.16
CA ASP A 203 3.78 -16.53 0.65
C ASP A 203 4.59 -16.96 1.89
N GLY A 204 3.91 -17.63 2.83
CA GLY A 204 4.51 -18.13 4.06
C GLY A 204 4.85 -17.07 5.11
N ALA A 205 4.49 -15.81 4.91
CA ALA A 205 4.69 -14.76 5.92
C ALA A 205 3.73 -14.93 7.11
N GLU A 206 4.25 -14.69 8.31
CA GLU A 206 3.45 -14.59 9.53
C GLU A 206 2.86 -13.17 9.63
N VAL A 207 1.52 -13.09 9.70
CA VAL A 207 0.82 -11.80 9.67
C VAL A 207 0.54 -11.29 11.08
N TYR A 208 1.00 -10.09 11.38
CA TYR A 208 0.81 -9.39 12.64
C TYR A 208 -0.05 -8.15 12.47
N ARG A 209 -1.16 -8.06 13.22
CA ARG A 209 -2.03 -6.89 13.19
C ARG A 209 -1.39 -5.71 13.92
N ILE A 210 -1.42 -4.53 13.29
CA ILE A 210 -0.79 -3.30 13.79
C ILE A 210 -1.78 -2.16 14.01
N GLY A 211 -3.07 -2.51 14.21
CA GLY A 211 -4.11 -1.54 14.52
C GLY A 211 -4.76 -0.85 13.34
N ILE A 212 -4.39 -1.20 12.11
CA ILE A 212 -5.09 -0.72 10.91
C ILE A 212 -6.50 -1.33 10.89
N PRO A 213 -7.57 -0.51 10.84
CA PRO A 213 -8.93 -1.01 10.83
C PRO A 213 -9.30 -1.59 9.45
N LEU A 214 -10.23 -2.54 9.44
CA LEU A 214 -10.76 -3.14 8.21
C LEU A 214 -11.36 -2.09 7.26
N ALA A 215 -11.86 -0.98 7.79
CA ALA A 215 -12.36 0.15 7.02
C ALA A 215 -11.32 0.71 6.03
N ALA A 216 -10.04 0.73 6.41
CA ALA A 216 -8.95 1.18 5.55
C ALA A 216 -8.70 0.25 4.34
N GLU A 217 -9.10 -1.03 4.44
CA GLU A 217 -9.01 -2.01 3.35
C GLU A 217 -10.19 -1.91 2.36
N VAL A 218 -11.38 -1.54 2.85
CA VAL A 218 -12.64 -1.77 2.12
C VAL A 218 -13.30 -0.47 1.64
N PHE A 219 -13.12 0.63 2.36
CA PHE A 219 -13.63 1.92 1.91
C PHE A 219 -12.60 2.67 1.06
N CYS A 220 -13.09 3.32 0.01
CA CYS A 220 -12.28 4.22 -0.80
C CYS A 220 -11.77 5.39 0.05
N GLY A 221 -10.49 5.72 -0.12
CA GLY A 221 -9.83 6.81 0.58
C GLY A 221 -8.71 7.46 -0.25
N GLU A 222 -7.92 8.30 0.39
CA GLU A 222 -6.81 9.00 -0.27
C GLU A 222 -5.76 8.04 -0.86
N GLY A 223 -5.63 6.84 -0.27
CA GLY A 223 -4.69 5.83 -0.75
C GLY A 223 -5.03 5.30 -2.13
N ASP A 224 -6.31 5.20 -2.47
CA ASP A 224 -6.75 4.72 -3.78
C ASP A 224 -6.36 5.69 -4.90
N LEU A 225 -6.20 6.98 -4.57
CA LEU A 225 -5.74 8.00 -5.51
C LEU A 225 -4.26 7.86 -5.87
N LEU A 226 -3.45 7.10 -5.10
CA LEU A 226 -2.03 6.90 -5.40
C LEU A 226 -1.80 6.13 -6.71
N SER A 227 -2.79 5.37 -7.17
CA SER A 227 -2.78 4.66 -8.46
C SER A 227 -3.26 5.52 -9.62
N VAL A 228 -3.93 6.64 -9.33
CA VAL A 228 -4.43 7.56 -10.36
C VAL A 228 -3.30 8.48 -10.80
N GLN A 229 -2.87 8.33 -12.04
CA GLN A 229 -1.88 9.22 -12.63
C GLN A 229 -2.50 10.58 -12.94
N ALA A 230 -1.89 11.65 -12.43
CA ALA A 230 -2.26 12.99 -12.84
C ALA A 230 -1.97 13.15 -14.35
N LYS A 231 -2.95 13.72 -15.09
CA LYS A 231 -2.76 13.99 -16.52
C LYS A 231 -1.64 15.03 -16.69
N ASP A 232 -0.64 14.68 -17.50
CA ASP A 232 0.42 15.61 -17.87
C ASP A 232 -0.18 16.72 -18.75
N SER A 233 0.05 17.98 -18.37
CA SER A 233 -0.40 19.15 -19.15
C SER A 233 0.20 19.22 -20.58
N ALA A 234 1.33 18.54 -20.80
CA ALA A 234 1.98 18.42 -22.10
C ALA A 234 1.53 17.17 -22.89
N SER A 235 0.62 16.34 -22.34
CA SER A 235 0.16 15.12 -23.00
C SER A 235 -0.70 15.44 -24.24
N HIS A 236 -0.56 14.62 -25.28
CA HIS A 236 -1.37 14.72 -26.49
C HIS A 236 -2.74 14.03 -26.32
N LYS A 237 -3.70 14.36 -27.18
CA LYS A 237 -5.01 13.72 -27.24
C LYS A 237 -4.87 12.20 -27.43
N GLY A 238 -5.50 11.42 -26.55
CA GLY A 238 -5.41 9.96 -26.52
C GLY A 238 -4.51 9.41 -25.40
N ALA A 239 -3.66 10.23 -24.78
CA ALA A 239 -2.80 9.79 -23.67
C ALA A 239 -3.60 9.46 -22.41
N GLY A 240 -4.78 10.05 -22.24
CA GLY A 240 -5.71 9.76 -21.13
C GLY A 240 -6.61 8.54 -21.36
N GLY A 241 -6.35 7.80 -22.45
CA GLY A 241 -7.08 6.58 -22.79
C GLY A 241 -8.39 6.81 -23.55
N SER A 242 -8.90 5.70 -24.09
CA SER A 242 -10.14 5.62 -24.86
C SER A 242 -11.14 4.67 -24.18
N VAL A 243 -12.39 5.10 -24.08
CA VAL A 243 -13.47 4.32 -23.49
C VAL A 243 -14.56 4.05 -24.52
N LEU A 244 -14.94 2.79 -24.68
CA LEU A 244 -16.12 2.39 -25.43
C LEU A 244 -17.28 2.09 -24.46
N VAL A 245 -18.36 2.82 -24.59
CA VAL A 245 -19.63 2.54 -23.90
C VAL A 245 -20.55 1.79 -24.87
N ILE A 246 -21.00 0.60 -24.50
CA ILE A 246 -21.96 -0.21 -25.26
C ILE A 246 -23.24 -0.27 -24.45
N GLY A 247 -24.31 0.31 -24.96
CA GLY A 247 -25.58 0.31 -24.24
C GLY A 247 -26.68 1.08 -24.95
N GLY A 248 -27.87 1.02 -24.38
CA GLY A 248 -29.05 1.68 -24.91
C GLY A 248 -30.06 0.71 -25.51
N GLY A 249 -31.26 1.19 -25.60
CA GLY A 249 -32.44 0.42 -26.02
C GLY A 249 -33.69 1.12 -25.50
N PRO A 250 -34.69 0.37 -24.99
CA PRO A 250 -35.88 0.97 -24.40
C PRO A 250 -35.61 1.95 -23.25
N TYR A 251 -34.53 1.68 -22.50
CA TYR A 251 -34.03 2.57 -21.45
C TYR A 251 -32.74 3.28 -21.94
N GLN A 252 -32.78 4.60 -21.96
CA GLN A 252 -31.80 5.41 -22.68
C GLN A 252 -30.76 6.09 -21.77
N GLY A 253 -31.03 6.22 -20.47
CA GLY A 253 -30.24 7.06 -19.56
C GLY A 253 -28.84 6.51 -19.22
N ALA A 254 -28.71 5.20 -19.01
CA ALA A 254 -27.47 4.60 -18.52
C ALA A 254 -26.24 4.82 -19.41
N PRO A 255 -26.29 4.65 -20.76
CA PRO A 255 -25.12 4.89 -21.60
C PRO A 255 -24.71 6.37 -21.62
N PHE A 256 -25.65 7.31 -21.50
CA PHE A 256 -25.31 8.74 -21.37
C PHE A 256 -24.52 9.01 -20.08
N LEU A 257 -25.01 8.51 -18.95
CA LEU A 257 -24.36 8.68 -17.66
C LEU A 257 -22.97 8.04 -17.65
N ALA A 258 -22.84 6.85 -18.23
CA ALA A 258 -21.55 6.16 -18.32
C ALA A 258 -20.55 6.93 -19.20
N ALA A 259 -20.99 7.44 -20.35
CA ALA A 259 -20.13 8.22 -21.24
C ALA A 259 -19.70 9.56 -20.61
N GLU A 260 -20.62 10.25 -19.94
CA GLU A 260 -20.30 11.48 -19.22
C GLU A 260 -19.35 11.24 -18.05
N ALA A 261 -19.57 10.17 -17.30
CA ALA A 261 -18.69 9.80 -16.19
C ALA A 261 -17.27 9.46 -16.68
N ALA A 262 -17.13 8.70 -17.77
CA ALA A 262 -15.84 8.39 -18.36
C ALA A 262 -15.07 9.66 -18.77
N PHE A 263 -15.77 10.62 -19.39
CA PHE A 263 -15.19 11.90 -19.80
C PHE A 263 -14.72 12.72 -18.58
N ARG A 264 -15.56 12.81 -17.54
CA ARG A 264 -15.25 13.53 -16.29
C ARG A 264 -14.13 12.85 -15.49
N ALA A 265 -13.99 11.53 -15.62
CA ALA A 265 -12.89 10.79 -15.01
C ALA A 265 -11.54 11.00 -15.73
N GLY A 266 -11.53 11.67 -16.90
CA GLY A 266 -10.31 12.05 -17.60
C GLY A 266 -10.01 11.27 -18.87
N ALA A 267 -10.94 10.42 -19.37
CA ALA A 267 -10.79 9.80 -20.67
C ALA A 267 -10.70 10.84 -21.77
N ASP A 268 -9.74 10.69 -22.71
CA ASP A 268 -9.56 11.62 -23.81
C ASP A 268 -10.51 11.35 -24.99
N ILE A 269 -10.89 10.10 -25.16
CA ILE A 269 -11.78 9.65 -26.22
C ILE A 269 -12.88 8.78 -25.61
N VAL A 270 -14.12 9.19 -25.79
CA VAL A 270 -15.27 8.38 -25.39
C VAL A 270 -16.11 8.09 -26.62
N ARG A 271 -16.33 6.82 -26.91
CA ARG A 271 -17.23 6.33 -27.96
C ARG A 271 -18.45 5.67 -27.30
N ALA A 272 -19.61 5.89 -27.87
CA ALA A 272 -20.83 5.21 -27.45
C ALA A 272 -21.40 4.40 -28.63
N ALA A 273 -21.33 3.07 -28.54
CA ALA A 273 -22.01 2.18 -29.49
C ALA A 273 -23.45 1.95 -29.02
N SER A 274 -24.40 2.62 -29.65
CA SER A 274 -25.78 2.69 -29.18
C SER A 274 -26.79 2.81 -30.32
N PRO A 275 -27.98 2.23 -30.15
CA PRO A 275 -29.12 2.52 -31.00
C PRO A 275 -29.81 3.86 -30.66
N VAL A 276 -29.35 4.56 -29.61
CA VAL A 276 -29.93 5.81 -29.12
C VAL A 276 -29.13 7.01 -29.61
N ASP A 277 -29.80 8.10 -29.94
CA ASP A 277 -29.22 9.39 -30.32
C ASP A 277 -29.16 10.36 -29.11
N GLY A 278 -28.50 11.51 -29.29
CA GLY A 278 -28.56 12.62 -28.31
C GLY A 278 -27.43 12.63 -27.28
N PHE A 279 -26.30 11.93 -27.54
CA PHE A 279 -25.10 12.06 -26.72
C PHE A 279 -24.49 13.46 -26.79
N MET A 280 -23.66 13.77 -25.78
CA MET A 280 -22.94 15.04 -25.74
C MET A 280 -22.04 15.21 -26.99
N PRO A 281 -21.78 16.46 -27.43
CA PRO A 281 -20.94 16.73 -28.59
C PRO A 281 -19.55 16.12 -28.55
N ASP A 282 -19.01 15.91 -27.33
CA ASP A 282 -17.68 15.36 -27.13
C ASP A 282 -17.63 13.81 -27.21
N VAL A 283 -18.79 13.14 -27.19
CA VAL A 283 -18.90 11.68 -27.29
C VAL A 283 -19.08 11.28 -28.76
N ILE A 284 -18.23 10.41 -29.25
CA ILE A 284 -18.32 9.86 -30.59
C ILE A 284 -19.41 8.79 -30.62
N LEU A 285 -20.54 9.07 -31.28
CA LEU A 285 -21.60 8.09 -31.43
C LEU A 285 -21.29 7.11 -32.58
N GLU A 286 -21.18 5.84 -32.22
CA GLU A 286 -21.20 4.70 -33.15
C GLU A 286 -22.63 4.19 -33.24
N ARG A 287 -23.38 4.74 -34.16
CA ARG A 287 -24.82 4.46 -34.33
C ARG A 287 -25.06 3.00 -34.71
N LEU A 288 -25.79 2.27 -33.88
CA LEU A 288 -26.27 0.93 -34.18
C LEU A 288 -27.67 0.97 -34.78
N SER A 289 -27.97 0.06 -35.68
CA SER A 289 -29.29 -0.05 -36.33
C SER A 289 -30.36 -0.56 -35.36
N GLY A 290 -31.62 -0.19 -35.64
CA GLY A 290 -32.76 -0.63 -34.83
C GLY A 290 -32.92 0.16 -33.51
N ASP A 291 -33.70 -0.40 -32.59
CA ASP A 291 -34.10 0.16 -31.30
C ASP A 291 -33.43 -0.50 -30.07
N LYS A 292 -32.67 -1.56 -30.31
CA LYS A 292 -31.96 -2.32 -29.29
C LYS A 292 -30.73 -3.02 -29.86
N ILE A 293 -29.78 -3.36 -28.99
CA ILE A 293 -28.59 -4.12 -29.32
C ILE A 293 -28.98 -5.59 -29.51
N THR A 294 -28.56 -6.18 -30.64
CA THR A 294 -28.83 -7.56 -31.00
C THR A 294 -27.55 -8.29 -31.40
N ALA A 295 -27.63 -9.60 -31.62
CA ALA A 295 -26.51 -10.41 -32.08
C ALA A 295 -25.93 -9.96 -33.45
N GLU A 296 -26.71 -9.27 -34.27
CA GLU A 296 -26.27 -8.72 -35.55
C GLU A 296 -25.17 -7.66 -35.42
N HIS A 297 -25.13 -6.96 -34.29
CA HIS A 297 -24.13 -5.94 -33.99
C HIS A 297 -22.79 -6.53 -33.52
N LYS A 298 -22.71 -7.84 -33.23
CA LYS A 298 -21.55 -8.49 -32.59
C LYS A 298 -20.23 -8.18 -33.28
N ALA A 299 -20.16 -8.33 -34.60
CA ALA A 299 -18.92 -8.09 -35.35
C ALA A 299 -18.43 -6.66 -35.18
N ARG A 300 -19.32 -5.67 -35.31
CA ARG A 300 -19.01 -4.25 -35.16
C ARG A 300 -18.60 -3.91 -33.71
N LEU A 301 -19.27 -4.49 -32.74
CA LEU A 301 -18.94 -4.25 -31.31
C LEU A 301 -17.57 -4.82 -30.94
N ILE A 302 -17.17 -5.97 -31.49
CA ILE A 302 -15.84 -6.54 -31.28
C ILE A 302 -14.77 -5.62 -31.91
N GLU A 303 -14.95 -5.19 -33.15
CA GLU A 303 -14.03 -4.27 -33.83
C GLU A 303 -13.82 -2.97 -33.01
N LEU A 304 -14.89 -2.39 -32.49
CA LEU A 304 -14.82 -1.19 -31.66
C LEU A 304 -14.11 -1.46 -30.32
N ALA A 305 -14.38 -2.62 -29.70
CA ALA A 305 -13.78 -3.01 -28.44
C ALA A 305 -12.26 -3.23 -28.55
N GLU A 306 -11.78 -3.81 -29.67
CA GLU A 306 -10.35 -3.99 -29.94
C GLU A 306 -9.58 -2.66 -30.06
N SER A 307 -10.28 -1.56 -30.39
CA SER A 307 -9.70 -0.22 -30.52
C SER A 307 -9.79 0.63 -29.25
N ALA A 308 -10.39 0.12 -28.18
CA ALA A 308 -10.59 0.83 -26.91
C ALA A 308 -9.71 0.27 -25.79
N ASP A 309 -9.23 1.15 -24.91
CA ASP A 309 -8.49 0.74 -23.71
C ASP A 309 -9.42 0.16 -22.64
N VAL A 310 -10.67 0.66 -22.58
CA VAL A 310 -11.69 0.20 -21.62
C VAL A 310 -13.04 0.06 -22.31
N VAL A 311 -13.78 -1.01 -21.98
CA VAL A 311 -15.15 -1.24 -22.46
C VAL A 311 -16.10 -1.25 -21.27
N VAL A 312 -17.15 -0.44 -21.34
CA VAL A 312 -18.28 -0.42 -20.41
C VAL A 312 -19.50 -0.92 -21.16
N ALA A 313 -20.06 -2.04 -20.73
CA ALA A 313 -21.23 -2.65 -21.38
C ALA A 313 -22.37 -2.89 -20.39
N GLY A 314 -23.63 -2.54 -20.79
CA GLY A 314 -24.82 -2.71 -19.97
C GLY A 314 -26.11 -2.30 -20.64
#